data_92b783843136835d279adc9447c62e74
#
_entry.id   92b783843136835d279adc9447c62e74
#
_cell.length_a   1.000
_cell.length_b   1.000
_cell.length_c   1.000
_cell.angle_alpha   90.00
_cell.angle_beta   90.00
_cell.angle_gamma   90.00
#
_symmetry.space_group_name_H-M   'P 1'
#
loop_
_entity.id
_entity.type
_entity.pdbx_description
1 polymer ?
#
loop_
_entity_poly.entity_id
_entity_poly.type
_entity_poly.pdbx_seq_one_letter_code
_entity_poly.pdbx_strand_id
1 'polypeptide(L)'
;MGTPDYISPEQVKGKRGDGRSDIYALGVMLYEMLTGQTPFRGPNAFAIMNDRLLNNPVPPRELDPSISPQLQEIIYRAMERDPRNRYASAKEFAWDLEHQDQVGVAERTELHDWKTRKSPLLRRILFYIAMALIPVLIFGLLIWVARRA
;
A
#
# COMPACT_ATOMS: atom_id res chain seq x y z
N MET A 1 -22.29 4.79 -5.29
CA MET A 1 -21.18 4.40 -4.41
C MET A 1 -19.90 4.61 -5.22
N GLY A 2 -19.04 5.55 -4.84
CA GLY A 2 -17.79 5.79 -5.58
C GLY A 2 -16.84 4.59 -5.46
N THR A 3 -15.97 4.45 -6.45
CA THR A 3 -14.96 3.38 -6.47
C THR A 3 -14.04 3.55 -5.25
N PRO A 4 -13.89 2.56 -4.37
CA PRO A 4 -13.14 2.71 -3.12
C PRO A 4 -11.65 3.01 -3.32
N ASP A 5 -11.16 2.87 -4.56
CA ASP A 5 -9.74 2.99 -4.88
C ASP A 5 -9.19 4.43 -4.75
N TYR A 6 -10.05 5.45 -4.89
CA TYR A 6 -9.62 6.87 -4.90
C TYR A 6 -10.03 7.65 -3.65
N ILE A 7 -10.78 7.03 -2.73
CA ILE A 7 -11.24 7.67 -1.48
C ILE A 7 -10.03 8.00 -0.59
N SER A 8 -9.98 9.21 -0.03
CA SER A 8 -8.89 9.63 0.85
C SER A 8 -8.95 8.97 2.25
N PRO A 9 -7.82 8.88 3.00
CA PRO A 9 -7.77 8.30 4.33
C PRO A 9 -8.76 8.93 5.33
N GLU A 10 -8.95 10.24 5.29
CA GLU A 10 -9.91 10.93 6.14
C GLU A 10 -11.36 10.59 5.80
N GLN A 11 -11.69 10.40 4.52
CA GLN A 11 -13.01 9.97 4.08
C GLN A 11 -13.29 8.52 4.49
N VAL A 12 -12.28 7.63 4.44
CA VAL A 12 -12.39 6.27 4.99
C VAL A 12 -12.72 6.30 6.48
N LYS A 13 -12.18 7.27 7.23
CA LYS A 13 -12.49 7.49 8.66
C LYS A 13 -13.84 8.19 8.90
N GLY A 14 -14.66 8.36 7.87
CA GLY A 14 -15.97 9.01 7.97
C GLY A 14 -15.92 10.54 8.13
N LYS A 15 -14.76 11.16 7.95
CA LYS A 15 -14.64 12.62 7.98
C LYS A 15 -15.09 13.22 6.65
N ARG A 16 -15.62 14.43 6.70
CA ARG A 16 -15.91 15.19 5.49
C ARG A 16 -14.61 15.55 4.79
N GLY A 17 -14.50 15.22 3.50
CA GLY A 17 -13.38 15.65 2.66
C GLY A 17 -13.44 17.13 2.32
N ASP A 18 -12.30 17.67 1.92
CA ASP A 18 -12.12 19.02 1.35
C ASP A 18 -11.31 18.92 0.05
N GLY A 19 -10.88 20.05 -0.53
CA GLY A 19 -10.09 20.06 -1.76
C GLY A 19 -8.78 19.27 -1.68
N ARG A 20 -8.25 19.00 -0.49
CA ARG A 20 -7.07 18.14 -0.29
C ARG A 20 -7.41 16.66 -0.42
N SER A 21 -8.67 16.28 -0.24
CA SER A 21 -9.14 14.94 -0.56
C SER A 21 -9.16 14.70 -2.08
N ASP A 22 -9.48 15.74 -2.85
CA ASP A 22 -9.43 15.68 -4.32
C ASP A 22 -7.99 15.58 -4.82
N ILE A 23 -7.04 16.29 -4.17
CA ILE A 23 -5.60 16.16 -4.46
C ILE A 23 -5.11 14.74 -4.19
N TYR A 24 -5.57 14.11 -3.09
CA TYR A 24 -5.26 12.72 -2.82
C TYR A 24 -5.75 11.81 -3.96
N ALA A 25 -6.98 11.99 -4.41
CA ALA A 25 -7.55 11.22 -5.52
C ALA A 25 -6.74 11.43 -6.82
N LEU A 26 -6.33 12.67 -7.11
CA LEU A 26 -5.45 12.98 -8.25
C LEU A 26 -4.08 12.28 -8.12
N GLY A 27 -3.50 12.22 -6.92
CA GLY A 27 -2.27 11.49 -6.64
C GLY A 27 -2.41 9.99 -6.91
N VAL A 28 -3.53 9.38 -6.50
CA VAL A 28 -3.85 7.96 -6.79
C VAL A 28 -4.00 7.74 -8.29
N MET A 29 -4.70 8.62 -8.99
CA MET A 29 -4.86 8.54 -10.44
C MET A 29 -3.52 8.65 -11.17
N LEU A 30 -2.68 9.60 -10.78
CA LEU A 30 -1.35 9.77 -11.36
C LEU A 30 -0.48 8.53 -11.12
N TYR A 31 -0.50 7.96 -9.92
CA TYR A 31 0.16 6.71 -9.61
C TYR A 31 -0.29 5.59 -10.56
N GLU A 32 -1.59 5.42 -10.72
CA GLU A 32 -2.16 4.38 -11.59
C GLU A 32 -1.84 4.60 -13.07
N MET A 33 -1.90 5.84 -13.55
CA MET A 33 -1.54 6.19 -14.94
C MET A 33 -0.09 5.84 -15.26
N LEU A 34 0.82 6.02 -14.32
CA LEU A 34 2.25 5.77 -14.52
C LEU A 34 2.64 4.31 -14.33
N THR A 35 1.97 3.60 -13.42
CA THR A 35 2.35 2.23 -13.04
C THR A 35 1.44 1.15 -13.60
N GLY A 36 0.28 1.55 -14.15
CA GLY A 36 -0.78 0.61 -14.59
C GLY A 36 -1.48 -0.10 -13.44
N GLN A 37 -1.31 0.34 -12.19
CA GLN A 37 -1.82 -0.34 -11.01
C GLN A 37 -2.27 0.67 -9.95
N THR A 38 -3.33 0.34 -9.20
CA THR A 38 -3.70 1.12 -8.02
C THR A 38 -2.68 0.94 -6.89
N PRO A 39 -2.40 2.00 -6.09
CA PRO A 39 -1.38 1.97 -5.03
C PRO A 39 -1.74 1.04 -3.87
N PHE A 40 -3.01 0.78 -3.65
CA PHE A 40 -3.52 -0.09 -2.59
C PHE A 40 -4.40 -1.18 -3.17
N ARG A 41 -4.27 -2.40 -2.65
CA ARG A 41 -4.96 -3.58 -3.18
C ARG A 41 -5.51 -4.46 -2.08
N GLY A 42 -6.59 -5.14 -2.38
CA GLY A 42 -7.19 -6.09 -1.45
C GLY A 42 -8.28 -6.92 -2.11
N PRO A 43 -8.70 -8.02 -1.46
CA PRO A 43 -9.73 -8.91 -1.96
C PRO A 43 -11.14 -8.27 -1.94
N ASN A 44 -11.32 -7.16 -1.27
CA ASN A 44 -12.57 -6.42 -1.18
C ASN A 44 -12.32 -4.95 -0.79
N ALA A 45 -13.35 -4.11 -0.89
CA ALA A 45 -13.28 -2.69 -0.58
C ALA A 45 -12.77 -2.39 0.85
N PHE A 46 -13.18 -3.17 1.84
CA PHE A 46 -12.74 -3.00 3.23
C PHE A 46 -11.21 -3.23 3.37
N ALA A 47 -10.69 -4.27 2.73
CA ALA A 47 -9.26 -4.57 2.75
C ALA A 47 -8.43 -3.47 2.08
N ILE A 48 -8.92 -2.91 0.96
CA ILE A 48 -8.28 -1.77 0.26
C ILE A 48 -8.26 -0.52 1.14
N MET A 49 -9.40 -0.20 1.78
CA MET A 49 -9.50 0.94 2.70
C MET A 49 -8.57 0.79 3.90
N ASN A 50 -8.50 -0.41 4.48
CA ASN A 50 -7.62 -0.70 5.62
C ASN A 50 -6.14 -0.64 5.22
N ASP A 51 -5.78 -1.16 4.04
CA ASP A 51 -4.41 -1.09 3.50
C ASP A 51 -3.96 0.37 3.35
N ARG A 52 -4.82 1.24 2.84
CA ARG A 52 -4.60 2.69 2.71
C ARG A 52 -4.36 3.41 4.03
N LEU A 53 -5.05 2.99 5.10
CA LEU A 53 -4.91 3.61 6.41
C LEU A 53 -3.61 3.22 7.10
N LEU A 54 -3.15 1.99 6.90
CA LEU A 54 -2.07 1.39 7.69
C LEU A 54 -0.75 1.28 6.94
N ASN A 55 -0.80 1.18 5.62
CA ASN A 55 0.36 0.82 4.83
C ASN A 55 0.77 1.93 3.85
N ASN A 56 2.01 1.88 3.38
CA ASN A 56 2.50 2.71 2.29
C ASN A 56 2.32 1.98 0.95
N PRO A 57 2.09 2.69 -0.16
CA PRO A 57 2.03 2.07 -1.48
C PRO A 57 3.38 1.50 -1.88
N VAL A 58 3.39 0.59 -2.84
CA VAL A 58 4.65 0.19 -3.50
C VAL A 58 5.24 1.43 -4.16
N PRO A 59 6.55 1.69 -4.01
CA PRO A 59 7.17 2.84 -4.68
C PRO A 59 6.95 2.78 -6.20
N PRO A 60 6.46 3.84 -6.85
CA PRO A 60 6.27 3.87 -8.31
C PRO A 60 7.50 3.42 -9.08
N ARG A 61 8.69 3.84 -8.67
CA ARG A 61 9.97 3.49 -9.29
C ARG A 61 10.39 2.02 -9.15
N GLU A 62 9.80 1.28 -8.23
CA GLU A 62 9.99 -0.19 -8.14
C GLU A 62 9.14 -0.92 -9.18
N LEU A 63 8.08 -0.29 -9.67
CA LEU A 63 7.21 -0.82 -10.73
C LEU A 63 7.69 -0.37 -12.11
N ASP A 64 8.10 0.89 -12.21
CA ASP A 64 8.70 1.47 -13.42
C ASP A 64 9.91 2.35 -13.06
N PRO A 65 11.14 1.87 -13.24
CA PRO A 65 12.38 2.61 -12.98
C PRO A 65 12.57 3.88 -13.84
N SER A 66 11.80 4.05 -14.91
CA SER A 66 11.85 5.26 -15.77
C SER A 66 11.23 6.49 -15.09
N ILE A 67 10.39 6.29 -14.06
CA ILE A 67 9.81 7.36 -13.26
C ILE A 67 10.93 8.11 -12.51
N SER A 68 10.97 9.44 -12.64
CA SER A 68 11.97 10.25 -11.94
C SER A 68 11.77 10.22 -10.42
N PRO A 69 12.84 10.38 -9.61
CA PRO A 69 12.70 10.50 -8.16
C PRO A 69 11.78 11.66 -7.76
N GLN A 70 11.83 12.76 -8.48
CA GLN A 70 11.03 13.95 -8.25
C GLN A 70 9.52 13.67 -8.49
N LEU A 71 9.19 12.99 -9.59
CA LEU A 71 7.82 12.62 -9.90
C LEU A 71 7.25 11.66 -8.85
N GLN A 72 8.06 10.71 -8.37
CA GLN A 72 7.69 9.86 -7.25
C GLN A 72 7.41 10.66 -5.98
N GLU A 73 8.23 11.67 -5.68
CA GLU A 73 8.02 12.53 -4.49
C GLU A 73 6.74 13.35 -4.60
N ILE A 74 6.43 13.87 -5.79
CA ILE A 74 5.18 14.57 -6.07
C ILE A 74 3.98 13.67 -5.79
N ILE A 75 4.02 12.43 -6.26
CA ILE A 75 2.97 11.43 -6.01
C ILE A 75 2.81 11.18 -4.51
N TYR A 76 3.91 10.98 -3.79
CA TYR A 76 3.88 10.74 -2.36
C TYR A 76 3.30 11.91 -1.58
N ARG A 77 3.70 13.14 -1.91
CA ARG A 77 3.16 14.34 -1.27
C ARG A 77 1.66 14.48 -1.51
N ALA A 78 1.17 14.20 -2.72
CA ALA A 78 -0.25 14.21 -2.99
C ALA A 78 -1.01 13.14 -2.20
N MET A 79 -0.39 11.96 -1.99
CA MET A 79 -0.97 10.80 -1.31
C MET A 79 -0.65 10.72 0.19
N GLU A 80 -0.10 11.78 0.80
CA GLU A 80 0.15 11.81 2.24
C GLU A 80 -1.12 11.50 3.05
N ARG A 81 -0.96 10.73 4.15
CA ARG A 81 -2.12 10.33 4.98
C ARG A 81 -2.74 11.51 5.71
N ASP A 82 -1.90 12.43 6.21
CA ASP A 82 -2.36 13.66 6.83
C ASP A 82 -2.62 14.70 5.74
N PRO A 83 -3.86 15.20 5.59
CA PRO A 83 -4.17 16.24 4.59
C PRO A 83 -3.30 17.48 4.71
N ARG A 84 -2.78 17.79 5.90
CA ARG A 84 -1.93 18.96 6.13
C ARG A 84 -0.57 18.87 5.43
N ASN A 85 -0.11 17.66 5.17
CA ASN A 85 1.17 17.39 4.51
C ASN A 85 1.04 17.29 2.98
N ARG A 86 -0.20 17.35 2.44
CA ARG A 86 -0.46 17.38 1.01
C ARG A 86 -0.29 18.79 0.44
N TYR A 87 -0.41 18.89 -0.86
CA TYR A 87 -0.56 20.19 -1.53
C TYR A 87 -1.79 20.94 -1.01
N ALA A 88 -1.66 22.23 -0.83
CA ALA A 88 -2.77 23.07 -0.36
C ALA A 88 -3.82 23.30 -1.45
N SER A 89 -3.42 23.21 -2.72
CA SER A 89 -4.28 23.44 -3.89
C SER A 89 -3.84 22.61 -5.09
N ALA A 90 -4.76 22.36 -6.02
CA ALA A 90 -4.46 21.75 -7.31
C ALA A 90 -3.45 22.58 -8.13
N LYS A 91 -3.42 23.90 -7.95
CA LYS A 91 -2.46 24.78 -8.60
C LYS A 91 -1.03 24.51 -8.12
N GLU A 92 -0.83 24.32 -6.82
CA GLU A 92 0.48 23.95 -6.25
C GLU A 92 0.93 22.57 -6.75
N PHE A 93 0.02 21.61 -6.81
CA PHE A 93 0.29 20.28 -7.35
C PHE A 93 0.68 20.33 -8.84
N ALA A 94 -0.05 21.10 -9.66
CA ALA A 94 0.28 21.29 -11.06
C ALA A 94 1.63 21.98 -11.25
N TRP A 95 1.95 22.96 -10.41
CA TRP A 95 3.24 23.65 -10.44
C TRP A 95 4.41 22.69 -10.27
N ASP A 96 4.38 21.83 -9.26
CA ASP A 96 5.44 20.84 -9.03
C ASP A 96 5.56 19.82 -10.19
N LEU A 97 4.42 19.46 -10.82
CA LEU A 97 4.42 18.59 -12.01
C LEU A 97 5.11 19.26 -13.22
N GLU A 98 4.94 20.56 -13.39
CA GLU A 98 5.58 21.34 -14.46
C GLU A 98 7.04 21.68 -14.18
N HIS A 99 7.44 21.73 -12.89
CA HIS A 99 8.77 22.16 -12.45
C HIS A 99 9.45 21.07 -11.60
N GLN A 100 9.48 19.84 -12.10
CA GLN A 100 10.02 18.69 -11.36
C GLN A 100 11.47 18.86 -10.91
N ASP A 101 12.26 19.64 -11.65
CA ASP A 101 13.65 19.97 -11.33
C ASP A 101 13.81 20.76 -10.02
N GLN A 102 12.75 21.43 -9.56
CA GLN A 102 12.74 22.21 -8.32
C GLN A 102 12.21 21.38 -7.11
N VAL A 103 11.74 20.16 -7.35
CA VAL A 103 11.18 19.31 -6.29
C VAL A 103 12.30 18.59 -5.55
N GLY A 104 12.40 18.85 -4.25
CA GLY A 104 13.31 18.14 -3.36
C GLY A 104 12.88 16.70 -3.15
N VAL A 105 13.82 15.77 -3.19
CA VAL A 105 13.57 14.35 -2.93
C VAL A 105 13.91 14.07 -1.47
N ALA A 106 12.90 13.70 -0.68
CA ALA A 106 13.08 13.29 0.72
C ALA A 106 13.55 11.82 0.80
N GLU A 107 14.51 11.55 1.69
CA GLU A 107 14.90 10.18 2.00
C GLU A 107 13.84 9.56 2.91
N ARG A 108 12.93 8.78 2.32
CA ARG A 108 11.81 8.13 3.01
C ARG A 108 12.19 6.70 3.39
N THR A 109 12.80 6.54 4.55
CA THR A 109 13.16 5.21 5.10
C THR A 109 11.94 4.31 5.32
N GLU A 110 10.77 4.90 5.60
CA GLU A 110 9.49 4.21 5.82
C GLU A 110 8.99 3.42 4.60
N LEU A 111 9.45 3.76 3.40
CA LEU A 111 9.04 3.11 2.16
C LEU A 111 9.79 1.81 1.88
N HIS A 112 10.87 1.52 2.60
CA HIS A 112 11.58 0.25 2.47
C HIS A 112 10.82 -0.94 3.06
N ASP A 113 9.85 -0.71 3.94
CA ASP A 113 9.10 -1.75 4.62
C ASP A 113 8.14 -2.54 3.72
N TRP A 114 7.83 -2.06 2.51
CA TRP A 114 6.98 -2.80 1.59
C TRP A 114 7.61 -4.13 1.13
N LYS A 115 8.94 -4.21 1.01
CA LYS A 115 9.67 -5.44 0.63
C LYS A 115 9.55 -6.54 1.67
N THR A 116 9.32 -6.18 2.93
CA THR A 116 9.17 -7.14 4.04
C THR A 116 7.75 -7.70 4.15
N ARG A 117 6.79 -7.16 3.42
CA ARG A 117 5.42 -7.70 3.35
C ARG A 117 5.44 -9.06 2.66
N LYS A 118 5.66 -10.12 3.44
CA LYS A 118 5.39 -11.49 2.98
C LYS A 118 3.96 -11.55 2.48
N SER A 119 3.77 -12.00 1.23
CA SER A 119 2.44 -12.11 0.63
C SER A 119 1.53 -12.88 1.60
N PRO A 120 0.29 -12.44 1.81
CA PRO A 120 -0.66 -13.15 2.68
C PRO A 120 -0.89 -14.59 2.22
N LEU A 121 -0.64 -14.90 0.95
CA LEU A 121 -0.63 -16.25 0.37
C LEU A 121 0.43 -17.13 1.01
N LEU A 122 1.67 -16.67 1.14
CA LEU A 122 2.76 -17.47 1.72
C LEU A 122 2.47 -17.81 3.18
N ARG A 123 1.92 -16.87 3.95
CA ARG A 123 1.52 -17.09 5.35
C ARG A 123 0.35 -18.08 5.46
N ARG A 124 -0.62 -18.04 4.54
CA ARG A 124 -1.71 -19.03 4.46
C ARG A 124 -1.20 -20.40 4.08
N ILE A 125 -0.33 -20.51 3.08
CA ILE A 125 0.28 -21.79 2.67
C ILE A 125 1.06 -22.41 3.83
N LEU A 126 1.91 -21.65 4.51
CA LEU A 126 2.65 -22.11 5.68
C LEU A 126 1.73 -22.57 6.83
N PHE A 127 0.63 -21.84 7.05
CA PHE A 127 -0.39 -22.22 8.04
C PHE A 127 -1.06 -23.55 7.69
N TYR A 128 -1.47 -23.76 6.43
CA TYR A 128 -2.07 -25.03 6.01
C TYR A 128 -1.08 -26.19 6.02
N ILE A 129 0.18 -25.96 5.67
CA ILE A 129 1.23 -26.98 5.79
C ILE A 129 1.44 -27.36 7.26
N ALA A 130 1.53 -26.39 8.16
CA ALA A 130 1.66 -26.66 9.59
C ALA A 130 0.46 -27.45 10.15
N MET A 131 -0.78 -27.06 9.76
CA MET A 131 -2.00 -27.79 10.14
C MET A 131 -2.00 -29.24 9.62
N ALA A 132 -1.51 -29.49 8.41
CA ALA A 132 -1.45 -30.84 7.84
C ALA A 132 -0.37 -31.72 8.50
N LEU A 133 0.69 -31.11 9.03
CA LEU A 133 1.78 -31.85 9.71
C LEU A 133 1.38 -32.29 11.12
N ILE A 134 0.49 -31.60 11.81
CA ILE A 134 0.07 -31.93 13.18
C ILE A 134 -0.47 -33.37 13.29
N PRO A 135 -1.45 -33.82 12.50
CA PRO A 135 -1.96 -35.19 12.61
C PRO A 135 -0.90 -36.25 12.28
N VAL A 136 0.01 -35.96 11.36
CA VAL A 136 1.12 -36.88 11.01
C VAL A 136 2.08 -37.04 12.19
N LEU A 137 2.42 -35.97 12.88
CA LEU A 137 3.27 -35.99 14.07
C LEU A 137 2.61 -36.73 15.24
N ILE A 138 1.30 -36.49 15.44
CA ILE A 138 0.52 -37.19 16.49
C ILE A 138 0.48 -38.68 16.18
N PHE A 139 0.22 -39.08 14.94
CA PHE A 139 0.17 -40.49 14.56
C PHE A 139 1.53 -41.17 14.68
N GLY A 140 2.61 -40.48 14.27
CA GLY A 140 3.99 -40.97 14.48
C GLY A 140 4.34 -41.16 15.95
N LEU A 141 3.91 -40.22 16.82
CA LEU A 141 4.11 -40.30 18.25
C LEU A 141 3.36 -41.51 18.86
N LEU A 142 2.11 -41.72 18.46
CA LEU A 142 1.28 -42.83 18.90
C LEU A 142 1.91 -44.19 18.52
N ILE A 143 2.40 -44.35 17.29
CA ILE A 143 3.11 -45.56 16.86
C ILE A 143 4.39 -45.78 17.66
N TRP A 144 5.13 -44.68 17.91
CA TRP A 144 6.38 -44.79 18.69
C TRP A 144 6.11 -45.21 20.12
N VAL A 145 5.08 -44.65 20.78
CA VAL A 145 4.65 -45.06 22.13
C VAL A 145 4.17 -46.51 22.13
N ALA A 146 3.33 -46.90 21.16
CA ALA A 146 2.82 -48.26 21.05
C ALA A 146 3.93 -49.33 20.81
N ARG A 147 5.05 -48.95 20.20
CA ARG A 147 6.20 -49.86 20.00
C ARG A 147 7.10 -49.99 21.24
N ARG A 148 6.95 -49.06 22.21
CA ARG A 148 7.75 -49.09 23.46
C ARG A 148 6.98 -49.65 24.65
N ALA A 149 5.64 -49.79 24.55
CA ALA A 149 4.80 -50.51 25.52
C ALA A 149 4.73 -52.00 25.16
#